data_2134c37826162b10bb9216a33bd05429
#
_entry.id   2134c37826162b10bb9216a33bd05429
#
_cell.length_a   1.000
_cell.length_b   1.000
_cell.length_c   1.000
_cell.angle_alpha   90.00
_cell.angle_beta   90.00
_cell.angle_gamma   90.00
#
_symmetry.space_group_name_H-M   'P 1'
#
loop_
_entity.id
_entity.type
_entity.pdbx_description
1 polymer ?
#
loop_
_entity_poly.entity_id
_entity_poly.type
_entity_poly.pdbx_seq_one_letter_code
_entity_poly.pdbx_strand_id
1 'polypeptide(L)'
;QQQCYLRKDDEHWLWHRRLGHLSFSQIRKACKYQAVRDLPDIKIPDNTICKSCQFGKQTRTNFPEKEGSASMPLELVHTDTCGPFRKRTPRGEEYLILFIDDFSRFVWLGLMKHKDEAFEKFKAFKALAENESGHKIKCLRSDRGGEFTSNEFFDFCEEHGIRREFS
;
A
#
# COMPACT_ATOMS: atom_id res chain seq x y z
N GLN A 1 -8.01 -29.17 45.64
CA GLN A 1 -7.75 -27.72 45.42
C GLN A 1 -6.29 -27.58 44.98
N GLN A 2 -6.07 -27.50 43.67
CA GLN A 2 -4.75 -27.16 43.11
C GLN A 2 -4.56 -25.67 43.26
N GLN A 3 -3.79 -25.22 44.25
CA GLN A 3 -3.28 -23.87 44.34
C GLN A 3 -2.26 -23.67 43.22
N CYS A 4 -2.63 -22.90 42.22
CA CYS A 4 -1.72 -22.49 41.16
C CYS A 4 -0.74 -21.46 41.74
N TYR A 5 0.42 -21.93 42.17
CA TYR A 5 1.53 -21.08 42.61
C TYR A 5 2.08 -20.36 41.36
N LEU A 6 1.58 -19.16 41.05
CA LEU A 6 2.25 -18.24 40.13
C LEU A 6 3.59 -17.88 40.77
N ARG A 7 4.70 -18.26 40.16
CA ARG A 7 6.04 -17.82 40.55
C ARG A 7 6.07 -16.28 40.53
N LYS A 8 6.71 -15.68 41.54
CA LYS A 8 6.92 -14.20 41.56
C LYS A 8 7.57 -13.67 40.27
N ASP A 9 8.30 -14.53 39.56
CA ASP A 9 8.96 -14.20 38.29
C ASP A 9 7.99 -13.98 37.14
N ASP A 10 6.73 -14.40 37.28
CA ASP A 10 5.70 -14.30 36.21
C ASP A 10 4.74 -13.11 36.40
N GLU A 11 4.90 -12.30 37.45
CA GLU A 11 3.99 -11.17 37.71
C GLU A 11 3.96 -10.15 36.56
N HIS A 12 5.09 -9.88 35.93
CA HIS A 12 5.16 -8.97 34.77
C HIS A 12 4.35 -9.50 33.57
N TRP A 13 4.31 -10.82 33.34
CA TRP A 13 3.49 -11.43 32.32
C TRP A 13 2.01 -11.40 32.68
N LEU A 14 1.66 -11.59 33.95
CA LEU A 14 0.30 -11.52 34.42
C LEU A 14 -0.28 -10.13 34.18
N TRP A 15 0.42 -9.08 34.61
CA TRP A 15 -0.02 -7.71 34.46
C TRP A 15 0.01 -7.24 32.98
N HIS A 16 0.98 -7.69 32.20
CA HIS A 16 1.01 -7.47 30.77
C HIS A 16 -0.30 -7.97 30.10
N ARG A 17 -0.76 -9.14 30.46
CA ARG A 17 -2.02 -9.70 29.94
C ARG A 17 -3.26 -9.02 30.52
N ARG A 18 -3.29 -8.76 31.83
CA ARG A 18 -4.42 -8.06 32.48
C ARG A 18 -4.64 -6.64 31.94
N LEU A 19 -3.57 -5.95 31.55
CA LEU A 19 -3.62 -4.60 30.97
C LEU A 19 -3.73 -4.62 29.43
N GLY A 20 -4.29 -5.68 28.85
CA GLY A 20 -4.53 -5.78 27.42
C GLY A 20 -3.26 -5.76 26.58
N HIS A 21 -2.24 -6.47 27.04
CA HIS A 21 -0.92 -6.51 26.41
C HIS A 21 -0.23 -5.15 26.33
N LEU A 22 -0.38 -4.33 27.36
CA LEU A 22 0.34 -3.05 27.49
C LEU A 22 1.84 -3.28 27.45
N SER A 23 2.61 -2.39 26.79
CA SER A 23 4.06 -2.56 26.70
C SER A 23 4.73 -2.55 28.07
N PHE A 24 5.80 -3.32 28.24
CA PHE A 24 6.50 -3.41 29.52
C PHE A 24 7.06 -2.06 29.98
N SER A 25 7.43 -1.18 29.04
CA SER A 25 7.84 0.20 29.35
C SER A 25 6.71 1.04 29.95
N GLN A 26 5.49 0.88 29.45
CA GLN A 26 4.30 1.55 29.99
C GLN A 26 3.89 0.96 31.34
N ILE A 27 4.04 -0.34 31.56
CA ILE A 27 3.80 -0.97 32.86
C ILE A 27 4.77 -0.42 33.89
N ARG A 28 6.08 -0.28 33.58
CA ARG A 28 7.05 0.37 34.45
C ARG A 28 6.64 1.80 34.82
N LYS A 29 6.14 2.58 33.85
CA LYS A 29 5.64 3.94 34.12
C LYS A 29 4.40 3.90 35.03
N ALA A 30 3.47 2.98 34.79
CA ALA A 30 2.27 2.82 35.60
C ALA A 30 2.61 2.46 37.07
N CYS A 31 3.58 1.56 37.30
CA CYS A 31 4.10 1.28 38.63
C CYS A 31 4.68 2.55 39.30
N LYS A 32 5.59 3.26 38.59
CA LYS A 32 6.27 4.45 39.12
C LYS A 32 5.29 5.56 39.54
N TYR A 33 4.23 5.76 38.76
CA TYR A 33 3.23 6.81 39.02
C TYR A 33 2.01 6.31 39.78
N GLN A 34 1.99 5.04 40.22
CA GLN A 34 0.85 4.43 40.91
C GLN A 34 -0.48 4.64 40.15
N ALA A 35 -0.40 4.60 38.81
CA ALA A 35 -1.51 4.91 37.91
C ALA A 35 -2.61 3.82 37.85
N VAL A 36 -2.34 2.63 38.38
CA VAL A 36 -3.27 1.50 38.41
C VAL A 36 -3.38 1.00 39.85
N ARG A 37 -4.63 0.85 40.33
CA ARG A 37 -4.90 0.31 41.67
C ARG A 37 -4.37 -1.11 41.78
N ASP A 38 -3.79 -1.46 42.90
CA ASP A 38 -3.26 -2.79 43.26
C ASP A 38 -2.15 -3.31 42.31
N LEU A 39 -1.56 -2.44 41.51
CA LEU A 39 -0.38 -2.80 40.69
C LEU A 39 0.85 -2.82 41.59
N PRO A 40 1.48 -3.99 41.84
CA PRO A 40 2.66 -4.09 42.65
C PRO A 40 3.88 -3.48 41.95
N ASP A 41 4.95 -3.24 42.71
CA ASP A 41 6.23 -2.88 42.09
C ASP A 41 6.85 -4.11 41.39
N ILE A 42 6.72 -4.16 40.08
CA ILE A 42 7.09 -5.31 39.27
C ILE A 42 8.47 -5.13 38.67
N LYS A 43 9.37 -6.06 38.96
CA LYS A 43 10.64 -6.16 38.26
C LYS A 43 10.43 -6.78 36.89
N ILE A 44 10.64 -5.99 35.85
CA ILE A 44 10.52 -6.43 34.46
C ILE A 44 11.93 -6.67 33.93
N PRO A 45 12.28 -7.91 33.52
CA PRO A 45 13.58 -8.20 32.93
C PRO A 45 13.80 -7.39 31.65
N ASP A 46 15.04 -7.07 31.36
CA ASP A 46 15.40 -6.42 30.11
C ASP A 46 15.21 -7.41 28.95
N ASN A 47 14.86 -6.90 27.78
CA ASN A 47 14.58 -7.69 26.57
C ASN A 47 13.39 -8.67 26.67
N THR A 48 12.44 -8.41 27.56
CA THR A 48 11.20 -9.21 27.63
C THR A 48 10.33 -8.94 26.40
N ILE A 49 10.15 -9.97 25.56
CA ILE A 49 9.41 -9.87 24.29
C ILE A 49 8.17 -10.77 24.33
N CYS A 50 7.01 -10.18 24.06
CA CYS A 50 5.77 -10.93 23.92
C CYS A 50 5.51 -11.30 22.46
N LYS A 51 5.51 -12.60 22.15
CA LYS A 51 5.22 -13.11 20.79
C LYS A 51 3.89 -12.60 20.25
N SER A 52 2.82 -12.64 21.05
CA SER A 52 1.50 -12.15 20.65
C SER A 52 1.52 -10.65 20.31
N CYS A 53 2.27 -9.85 21.09
CA CYS A 53 2.44 -8.41 20.77
C CYS A 53 3.25 -8.19 19.49
N GLN A 54 4.27 -9.00 19.24
CA GLN A 54 5.04 -8.90 18.00
C GLN A 54 4.17 -9.16 16.78
N PHE A 55 3.37 -10.22 16.80
CA PHE A 55 2.46 -10.52 15.70
C PHE A 55 1.28 -9.54 15.60
N GLY A 56 0.64 -9.22 16.73
CA GLY A 56 -0.57 -8.39 16.74
C GLY A 56 -0.34 -6.88 16.62
N LYS A 57 0.87 -6.39 16.96
CA LYS A 57 1.27 -4.97 16.87
C LYS A 57 2.35 -4.74 15.83
N GLN A 58 2.50 -5.63 14.87
CA GLN A 58 3.45 -5.48 13.79
C GLN A 58 3.08 -4.23 12.97
N THR A 59 3.92 -3.22 13.02
CA THR A 59 3.81 -2.04 12.18
C THR A 59 4.41 -2.35 10.81
N ARG A 60 3.72 -1.94 9.77
CA ARG A 60 4.28 -2.01 8.41
C ARG A 60 5.55 -1.16 8.36
N THR A 61 6.63 -1.71 7.85
CA THR A 61 7.84 -0.92 7.57
C THR A 61 7.49 0.21 6.61
N ASN A 62 8.06 1.38 6.83
CA ASN A 62 7.94 2.47 5.86
C ASN A 62 8.48 1.97 4.52
N PHE A 63 7.80 2.37 3.44
CA PHE A 63 8.36 2.16 2.11
C PHE A 63 9.71 2.86 2.02
N PRO A 64 10.70 2.26 1.34
CA PRO A 64 11.93 2.97 1.05
C PRO A 64 11.61 4.28 0.33
N GLU A 65 12.38 5.31 0.60
CA GLU A 65 12.26 6.58 -0.12
C GLU A 65 12.34 6.31 -1.62
N LYS A 66 11.41 6.90 -2.36
CA LYS A 66 11.30 6.71 -3.81
C LYS A 66 12.56 7.26 -4.47
N GLU A 67 13.37 6.42 -5.06
CA GLU A 67 14.50 6.83 -5.88
C GLU A 67 13.97 7.54 -7.14
N GLY A 68 14.00 8.86 -7.13
CA GLY A 68 13.64 9.73 -8.25
C GLY A 68 12.14 9.85 -8.49
N SER A 69 11.63 11.06 -8.40
CA SER A 69 10.36 11.47 -9.01
C SER A 69 10.63 11.90 -10.45
N ALA A 70 9.63 11.81 -11.32
CA ALA A 70 9.71 12.38 -12.65
C ALA A 70 10.07 13.88 -12.58
N SER A 71 10.93 14.34 -13.47
CA SER A 71 11.43 15.71 -13.49
C SER A 71 10.64 16.63 -14.44
N MET A 72 9.80 16.04 -15.30
CA MET A 72 9.01 16.74 -16.30
C MET A 72 7.70 15.97 -16.58
N PRO A 73 6.67 16.64 -17.14
CA PRO A 73 5.41 16.00 -17.51
C PRO A 73 5.61 14.81 -18.45
N LEU A 74 4.83 13.76 -18.25
CA LEU A 74 4.81 12.51 -19.05
C LEU A 74 6.13 11.73 -19.06
N GLU A 75 7.10 12.06 -18.20
CA GLU A 75 8.31 11.28 -18.07
C GLU A 75 8.05 9.88 -17.51
N LEU A 76 7.12 9.78 -16.56
CA LEU A 76 6.63 8.53 -16.00
C LEU A 76 5.11 8.61 -15.79
N VAL A 77 4.39 7.73 -16.45
CA VAL A 77 2.94 7.57 -16.29
C VAL A 77 2.66 6.25 -15.60
N HIS A 78 1.88 6.29 -14.52
CA HIS A 78 1.35 5.11 -13.87
C HIS A 78 -0.01 4.77 -14.45
N THR A 79 -0.31 3.49 -14.61
CA THR A 79 -1.62 3.02 -15.05
C THR A 79 -2.07 1.83 -14.23
N ASP A 80 -3.36 1.78 -14.00
CA ASP A 80 -4.02 0.67 -13.30
C ASP A 80 -5.47 0.55 -13.76
N THR A 81 -6.03 -0.66 -13.66
CA THR A 81 -7.43 -0.93 -13.97
C THR A 81 -8.18 -1.34 -12.71
N CYS A 82 -9.41 -0.85 -12.58
CA CYS A 82 -10.29 -1.20 -11.47
C CYS A 82 -11.64 -1.72 -11.99
N GLY A 83 -12.15 -2.78 -11.38
CA GLY A 83 -13.42 -3.41 -11.73
C GLY A 83 -13.33 -4.95 -11.69
N PRO A 84 -14.41 -5.67 -12.03
CA PRO A 84 -15.71 -5.13 -12.46
C PRO A 84 -16.49 -4.51 -11.30
N PHE A 85 -17.15 -3.38 -11.55
CA PHE A 85 -18.05 -2.78 -10.58
C PHE A 85 -19.39 -3.52 -10.54
N ARG A 86 -19.98 -3.59 -9.36
CA ARG A 86 -21.29 -4.26 -9.19
C ARG A 86 -22.43 -3.65 -10.02
N LYS A 87 -22.34 -2.34 -10.29
CA LYS A 87 -23.32 -1.62 -11.11
C LYS A 87 -22.61 -1.05 -12.32
N ARG A 88 -23.13 -1.37 -13.48
CA ARG A 88 -22.68 -0.80 -14.76
C ARG A 88 -23.16 0.63 -14.89
N THR A 89 -22.43 1.41 -15.65
CA THR A 89 -22.90 2.74 -16.07
C THR A 89 -24.11 2.59 -17.03
N PRO A 90 -24.84 3.66 -17.30
CA PRO A 90 -25.93 3.61 -18.31
C PRO A 90 -25.48 3.17 -19.71
N ARG A 91 -24.20 3.30 -20.03
CA ARG A 91 -23.58 2.86 -21.27
C ARG A 91 -23.05 1.44 -21.24
N GLY A 92 -23.13 0.78 -20.07
CA GLY A 92 -22.72 -0.60 -19.86
C GLY A 92 -21.27 -0.81 -19.45
N GLU A 93 -20.52 0.26 -19.13
CA GLU A 93 -19.14 0.13 -18.64
C GLU A 93 -19.16 -0.40 -17.19
N GLU A 94 -18.21 -1.30 -16.90
CA GLU A 94 -18.03 -1.91 -15.58
C GLU A 94 -16.57 -1.90 -15.10
N TYR A 95 -15.65 -1.36 -15.92
CA TYR A 95 -14.26 -1.17 -15.60
C TYR A 95 -13.87 0.29 -15.77
N LEU A 96 -12.80 0.65 -15.09
CA LEU A 96 -12.21 1.96 -15.21
C LEU A 96 -10.69 1.77 -15.36
N ILE A 97 -10.06 2.57 -16.19
CA ILE A 97 -8.60 2.69 -16.30
C ILE A 97 -8.18 4.09 -15.89
N LEU A 98 -7.07 4.16 -15.17
CA LEU A 98 -6.44 5.40 -14.72
C LEU A 98 -5.07 5.55 -15.36
N PHE A 99 -4.74 6.78 -15.76
CA PHE A 99 -3.39 7.18 -16.13
C PHE A 99 -3.01 8.37 -15.26
N ILE A 100 -1.91 8.25 -14.52
CA ILE A 100 -1.46 9.23 -13.54
C ILE A 100 -0.04 9.68 -13.90
N ASP A 101 0.13 10.93 -14.21
CA ASP A 101 1.45 11.49 -14.42
C ASP A 101 2.19 11.67 -13.10
N ASP A 102 3.39 11.11 -12.99
CA ASP A 102 4.18 11.13 -11.75
C ASP A 102 4.66 12.53 -11.37
N PHE A 103 4.87 13.41 -12.36
CA PHE A 103 5.34 14.78 -12.13
C PHE A 103 4.21 15.70 -11.65
N SER A 104 3.17 15.85 -12.48
CA SER A 104 2.07 16.78 -12.21
C SER A 104 1.01 16.25 -11.28
N ARG A 105 0.96 14.93 -11.08
CA ARG A 105 -0.10 14.20 -10.39
C ARG A 105 -1.46 14.30 -11.08
N PHE A 106 -1.48 14.78 -12.31
CA PHE A 106 -2.71 14.84 -13.09
C PHE A 106 -3.21 13.44 -13.42
N VAL A 107 -4.53 13.27 -13.37
CA VAL A 107 -5.19 11.97 -13.54
C VAL A 107 -6.13 12.03 -14.73
N TRP A 108 -5.93 11.13 -15.70
CA TRP A 108 -6.88 10.86 -16.77
C TRP A 108 -7.62 9.56 -16.45
N LEU A 109 -8.91 9.56 -16.75
CA LEU A 109 -9.79 8.45 -16.47
C LEU A 109 -10.48 7.98 -17.75
N GLY A 110 -10.51 6.66 -17.97
CA GLY A 110 -11.26 6.02 -19.05
C GLY A 110 -12.24 4.99 -18.48
N LEU A 111 -13.46 4.99 -19.00
CA LEU A 111 -14.44 3.94 -18.71
C LEU A 111 -14.38 2.88 -19.80
N MET A 112 -14.55 1.59 -19.42
CA MET A 112 -14.44 0.43 -20.29
C MET A 112 -15.54 -0.59 -19.96
N LYS A 113 -16.01 -1.30 -20.99
CA LYS A 113 -16.92 -2.44 -20.82
C LYS A 113 -16.13 -3.72 -20.52
N HIS A 114 -14.96 -3.85 -21.12
CA HIS A 114 -14.07 -4.99 -20.99
C HIS A 114 -12.63 -4.53 -20.75
N LYS A 115 -11.83 -5.36 -20.11
CA LYS A 115 -10.42 -5.03 -19.81
C LYS A 115 -9.53 -4.98 -21.06
N ASP A 116 -9.89 -5.69 -22.11
CA ASP A 116 -9.19 -5.68 -23.41
C ASP A 116 -9.24 -4.33 -24.14
N GLU A 117 -10.16 -3.44 -23.74
CA GLU A 117 -10.21 -2.07 -24.24
C GLU A 117 -9.06 -1.18 -23.70
N ALA A 118 -8.26 -1.67 -22.74
CA ALA A 118 -7.20 -0.88 -22.08
C ALA A 118 -6.18 -0.32 -23.09
N PHE A 119 -5.84 -1.10 -24.11
CA PHE A 119 -4.91 -0.67 -25.15
C PHE A 119 -5.45 0.51 -25.97
N GLU A 120 -6.71 0.44 -26.39
CA GLU A 120 -7.36 1.53 -27.13
C GLU A 120 -7.47 2.80 -26.26
N LYS A 121 -7.79 2.64 -24.98
CA LYS A 121 -7.81 3.76 -24.02
C LYS A 121 -6.42 4.39 -23.84
N PHE A 122 -5.38 3.56 -23.83
CA PHE A 122 -4.01 4.06 -23.76
C PHE A 122 -3.63 4.88 -25.01
N LYS A 123 -3.99 4.42 -26.22
CA LYS A 123 -3.72 5.17 -27.46
C LYS A 123 -4.43 6.52 -27.45
N ALA A 124 -5.70 6.54 -27.05
CA ALA A 124 -6.47 7.77 -26.94
C ALA A 124 -5.89 8.73 -25.90
N PHE A 125 -5.53 8.22 -24.71
CA PHE A 125 -4.86 8.97 -23.66
C PHE A 125 -3.54 9.57 -24.14
N LYS A 126 -2.67 8.75 -24.76
CA LYS A 126 -1.38 9.19 -25.29
C LYS A 126 -1.55 10.37 -26.26
N ALA A 127 -2.45 10.24 -27.21
CA ALA A 127 -2.71 11.30 -28.20
C ALA A 127 -3.17 12.60 -27.54
N LEU A 128 -4.07 12.51 -26.57
CA LEU A 128 -4.58 13.68 -25.84
C LEU A 128 -3.51 14.32 -24.95
N ALA A 129 -2.88 13.53 -24.07
CA ALA A 129 -1.93 14.03 -23.09
C ALA A 129 -0.67 14.65 -23.74
N GLU A 130 -0.17 14.02 -24.81
CA GLU A 130 0.97 14.54 -25.54
C GLU A 130 0.63 15.86 -26.29
N ASN A 131 -0.59 15.97 -26.81
CA ASN A 131 -1.05 17.19 -27.48
C ASN A 131 -1.28 18.34 -26.48
N GLU A 132 -1.84 18.05 -25.31
CA GLU A 132 -2.12 19.06 -24.29
C GLU A 132 -0.84 19.55 -23.59
N SER A 133 0.09 18.63 -23.28
CA SER A 133 1.31 18.98 -22.54
C SER A 133 2.48 19.43 -23.41
N GLY A 134 2.46 19.10 -24.70
CA GLY A 134 3.60 19.27 -25.60
C GLY A 134 4.78 18.34 -25.31
N HIS A 135 4.61 17.36 -24.43
CA HIS A 135 5.63 16.39 -24.04
C HIS A 135 5.27 14.99 -24.53
N LYS A 136 6.28 14.14 -24.68
CA LYS A 136 6.10 12.73 -25.05
C LYS A 136 6.11 11.85 -23.82
N ILE A 137 5.30 10.78 -23.81
CA ILE A 137 5.36 9.73 -22.78
C ILE A 137 6.69 8.99 -22.96
N LYS A 138 7.53 8.96 -21.91
CA LYS A 138 8.81 8.24 -21.92
C LYS A 138 8.72 6.86 -21.28
N CYS A 139 7.92 6.73 -20.22
CA CYS A 139 7.79 5.49 -19.46
C CYS A 139 6.34 5.27 -19.04
N LEU A 140 5.86 4.04 -19.21
CA LEU A 140 4.57 3.57 -18.71
C LEU A 140 4.78 2.48 -17.67
N ARG A 141 4.35 2.71 -16.43
CA ARG A 141 4.39 1.75 -15.33
C ARG A 141 3.00 1.19 -15.07
N SER A 142 2.89 -0.16 -15.12
CA SER A 142 1.65 -0.88 -14.83
C SER A 142 1.94 -2.09 -13.94
N ASP A 143 0.90 -2.78 -13.50
CA ASP A 143 1.03 -4.15 -13.04
C ASP A 143 1.26 -5.11 -14.23
N ARG A 144 1.36 -6.42 -13.92
CA ARG A 144 1.48 -7.47 -14.95
C ARG A 144 0.12 -8.03 -15.38
N GLY A 145 -0.94 -7.25 -15.36
CA GLY A 145 -2.25 -7.64 -15.85
C GLY A 145 -2.22 -8.02 -17.34
N GLY A 146 -3.06 -8.98 -17.73
CA GLY A 146 -3.13 -9.45 -19.12
C GLY A 146 -3.45 -8.34 -20.12
N GLU A 147 -4.20 -7.34 -19.68
CA GLU A 147 -4.56 -6.15 -20.45
C GLU A 147 -3.36 -5.27 -20.83
N PHE A 148 -2.25 -5.37 -20.07
CA PHE A 148 -1.03 -4.59 -20.32
C PHE A 148 0.10 -5.43 -20.91
N THR A 149 -0.07 -6.74 -21.07
CA THR A 149 0.99 -7.66 -21.51
C THR A 149 0.76 -8.26 -22.90
N SER A 150 -0.18 -7.71 -23.68
CA SER A 150 -0.40 -8.14 -25.08
C SER A 150 0.77 -7.72 -25.97
N ASN A 151 1.05 -8.53 -27.00
CA ASN A 151 2.09 -8.22 -27.97
C ASN A 151 1.83 -6.89 -28.68
N GLU A 152 0.58 -6.61 -29.05
CA GLU A 152 0.19 -5.34 -29.67
C GLU A 152 0.54 -4.12 -28.80
N PHE A 153 0.38 -4.25 -27.48
CA PHE A 153 0.72 -3.19 -26.54
C PHE A 153 2.23 -2.98 -26.45
N PHE A 154 3.00 -4.09 -26.46
CA PHE A 154 4.46 -4.03 -26.49
C PHE A 154 4.98 -3.39 -27.77
N ASP A 155 4.54 -3.88 -28.92
CA ASP A 155 4.95 -3.40 -30.23
C ASP A 155 4.65 -1.89 -30.38
N PHE A 156 3.47 -1.46 -29.97
CA PHE A 156 3.10 -0.06 -29.97
C PHE A 156 4.01 0.81 -29.06
N CYS A 157 4.33 0.33 -27.85
CA CYS A 157 5.22 1.08 -26.97
C CYS A 157 6.64 1.15 -27.55
N GLU A 158 7.14 0.07 -28.15
CA GLU A 158 8.45 0.04 -28.78
C GLU A 158 8.51 0.99 -29.98
N GLU A 159 7.50 0.97 -30.86
CA GLU A 159 7.38 1.87 -32.01
C GLU A 159 7.41 3.36 -31.61
N HIS A 160 6.80 3.69 -30.47
CA HIS A 160 6.72 5.06 -29.97
C HIS A 160 7.81 5.42 -28.97
N GLY A 161 8.78 4.53 -28.72
CA GLY A 161 9.89 4.75 -27.80
C GLY A 161 9.48 4.85 -26.33
N ILE A 162 8.37 4.21 -25.94
CA ILE A 162 7.84 4.21 -24.58
C ILE A 162 8.40 3.01 -23.80
N ARG A 163 9.21 3.28 -22.77
CA ARG A 163 9.73 2.23 -21.89
C ARG A 163 8.60 1.65 -21.03
N ARG A 164 8.57 0.32 -20.89
CA ARG A 164 7.62 -0.36 -20.02
C ARG A 164 8.27 -0.75 -18.70
N GLU A 165 7.62 -0.40 -17.60
CA GLU A 165 8.00 -0.83 -16.25
C GLU A 165 6.84 -1.58 -15.60
N PHE A 166 7.16 -2.67 -14.87
CA PHE A 166 6.18 -3.46 -14.15
C PHE A 166 6.45 -3.38 -12.65
N SER A 167 5.39 -3.12 -11.87
CA SER A 167 5.40 -3.12 -10.41
C SER A 167 5.11 -4.50 -9.84
#